data_22e2e8cbd650eb32229828b8ee03fe56
#
_entry.id   22e2e8cbd650eb32229828b8ee03fe56
#
_cell.length_a   1.000
_cell.length_b   1.000
_cell.length_c   1.000
_cell.angle_alpha   90.00
_cell.angle_beta   90.00
_cell.angle_gamma   90.00
#
_symmetry.space_group_name_H-M   'P 1'
#
loop_
_entity.id
_entity.type
_entity.pdbx_description
1 polymer ?
#
loop_
_entity_poly.entity_id
_entity_poly.type
_entity_poly.pdbx_seq_one_letter_code
_entity_poly.pdbx_strand_id
1 'polypeptide(L)'
;MAPLDEGRSCMPIGYNYTSTCTQGGYPTYVVNVSTVAQIQLSVNFARNQNLRLIVKNTGHDFNGKPSGKGGLSIWTHRLKDKVFYPSFTADGGYVGPAIKLGAGVQVSEAYDFGKELNVTVIGGGCLSVGVSGGFTLGGGHSPLSSMYGMAADQVLALEVVLADGRFITATSKQNSDVFWMLLGGGGSTIGVVTSMTVKAYPQLPTTLVTFNWTMNDTPNAEAFWAAFQSYLDNFEDFVNAGTYGYYFLGSSGAEKGEASSGETDYNFRMVSFVAPNMTVPETQNLLKPWFDTLNSLNVSFIPIYSHADNFYEVWEEDNFPLETGGLDIYKLASRLLPRNVFENQDLRNRNFLAQKDAVDKGLFIMGFHISGKGSAVEPPTNIAVLPAWRDALSHVIVATEWDFTSSWETVYNSSLFVTDWMDALREISPDSGAYMNEGDLLEPNFQQAFYGANYPRLYELKQKYDPTGLFFALTAVGSEDWEVQVTDPLPYSWNNNGRLCPRSS
;
A
#
# COMPACT_ATOMS: atom_id res chain seq x y z
N MET A 1 8.45 -9.31 -4.37
CA MET A 1 8.05 -10.24 -3.27
C MET A 1 9.24 -10.45 -2.39
N ALA A 2 9.04 -10.40 -1.08
CA ALA A 2 10.09 -10.60 -0.11
C ALA A 2 10.56 -12.07 -0.08
N PRO A 3 11.85 -12.34 0.17
CA PRO A 3 12.38 -13.70 0.29
C PRO A 3 11.66 -14.57 1.35
N LEU A 4 11.07 -13.93 2.35
CA LEU A 4 10.25 -14.57 3.37
C LEU A 4 9.07 -15.34 2.75
N ASP A 5 8.38 -14.73 1.78
CA ASP A 5 7.19 -15.30 1.14
C ASP A 5 7.50 -16.55 0.29
N GLU A 6 8.75 -16.66 -0.16
CA GLU A 6 9.27 -17.79 -0.94
C GLU A 6 9.85 -18.91 -0.08
N GLY A 7 9.89 -18.74 1.24
CA GLY A 7 10.57 -19.65 2.16
C GLY A 7 12.09 -19.55 2.10
N ARG A 8 12.63 -18.40 1.64
CA ARG A 8 14.08 -18.14 1.47
C ARG A 8 14.79 -19.25 0.69
N SER A 9 14.12 -19.81 -0.29
CA SER A 9 14.55 -21.03 -0.99
C SER A 9 15.59 -20.82 -2.09
N CYS A 10 15.73 -19.56 -2.57
CA CYS A 10 16.68 -19.20 -3.61
C CYS A 10 17.06 -17.73 -3.46
N MET A 11 18.16 -17.47 -2.76
CA MET A 11 18.66 -16.13 -2.51
C MET A 11 19.65 -15.68 -3.61
N PRO A 12 19.76 -14.38 -3.91
CA PRO A 12 20.73 -13.86 -4.87
C PRO A 12 22.17 -14.18 -4.48
N ILE A 13 23.05 -14.24 -5.49
CA ILE A 13 24.49 -14.45 -5.28
C ILE A 13 25.04 -13.25 -4.48
N GLY A 14 25.83 -13.54 -3.46
CA GLY A 14 26.42 -12.52 -2.57
C GLY A 14 25.79 -12.44 -1.18
N TYR A 15 24.66 -13.09 -0.97
CA TYR A 15 23.97 -13.15 0.33
C TYR A 15 24.35 -14.40 1.16
N ASN A 16 25.58 -14.86 1.05
CA ASN A 16 26.22 -15.91 1.87
C ASN A 16 25.35 -17.15 2.19
N TYR A 17 24.44 -17.52 1.28
CA TYR A 17 23.59 -18.69 1.44
C TYR A 17 24.24 -19.91 0.85
N THR A 18 24.43 -20.92 1.70
CA THR A 18 24.94 -22.26 1.32
C THR A 18 23.86 -23.19 0.78
N SER A 19 22.60 -22.71 0.69
CA SER A 19 21.49 -23.53 0.21
C SER A 19 21.49 -23.66 -1.31
N THR A 20 21.17 -24.84 -1.78
CA THR A 20 20.84 -25.05 -3.20
C THR A 20 19.58 -24.26 -3.53
N CYS A 21 19.63 -23.49 -4.62
CA CYS A 21 18.46 -22.77 -5.13
C CYS A 21 17.34 -23.75 -5.49
N THR A 22 16.19 -23.61 -4.86
CA THR A 22 15.00 -24.43 -5.12
C THR A 22 13.84 -23.53 -5.52
N GLN A 23 12.76 -24.13 -6.07
CA GLN A 23 11.56 -23.39 -6.50
C GLN A 23 10.87 -22.65 -5.33
N GLY A 24 10.90 -23.21 -4.12
CA GLY A 24 10.25 -22.63 -2.96
C GLY A 24 8.78 -22.28 -3.19
N GLY A 25 8.38 -21.10 -2.76
CA GLY A 25 7.03 -20.55 -2.93
C GLY A 25 6.70 -20.07 -4.33
N TYR A 26 7.66 -20.04 -5.26
CA TYR A 26 7.38 -19.61 -6.64
C TYR A 26 6.45 -20.58 -7.37
N PRO A 27 5.53 -20.08 -8.23
CA PRO A 27 4.69 -20.93 -9.06
C PRO A 27 5.54 -21.72 -10.05
N THR A 28 5.11 -22.97 -10.32
CA THR A 28 5.86 -23.88 -11.21
C THR A 28 5.83 -23.42 -12.66
N TYR A 29 4.68 -22.86 -13.09
CA TYR A 29 4.49 -22.37 -14.47
C TYR A 29 3.91 -20.97 -14.46
N VAL A 30 4.30 -20.17 -15.46
CA VAL A 30 3.82 -18.79 -15.65
C VAL A 30 3.30 -18.63 -17.06
N VAL A 31 2.05 -18.20 -17.19
CA VAL A 31 1.48 -17.76 -18.46
C VAL A 31 1.66 -16.25 -18.56
N ASN A 32 2.60 -15.81 -19.39
CA ASN A 32 2.87 -14.40 -19.67
C ASN A 32 1.83 -13.88 -20.68
N VAL A 33 0.67 -13.45 -20.18
CA VAL A 33 -0.49 -13.15 -21.03
C VAL A 33 -0.37 -11.80 -21.72
N SER A 34 -0.83 -11.75 -22.97
CA SER A 34 -0.96 -10.52 -23.76
C SER A 34 -2.38 -10.30 -24.30
N THR A 35 -3.29 -11.25 -24.05
CA THR A 35 -4.69 -11.16 -24.48
C THR A 35 -5.64 -11.69 -23.41
N VAL A 36 -6.88 -11.21 -23.43
CA VAL A 36 -7.97 -11.70 -22.57
C VAL A 36 -8.24 -13.20 -22.79
N ALA A 37 -8.16 -13.67 -24.03
CA ALA A 37 -8.38 -15.08 -24.36
C ALA A 37 -7.37 -16.01 -23.66
N GLN A 38 -6.11 -15.60 -23.53
CA GLN A 38 -5.10 -16.37 -22.79
C GLN A 38 -5.43 -16.43 -21.29
N ILE A 39 -5.97 -15.36 -20.71
CA ILE A 39 -6.44 -15.36 -19.32
C ILE A 39 -7.62 -16.32 -19.15
N GLN A 40 -8.63 -16.26 -20.03
CA GLN A 40 -9.79 -17.15 -20.00
C GLN A 40 -9.37 -18.63 -20.09
N LEU A 41 -8.47 -18.96 -20.99
CA LEU A 41 -7.92 -20.32 -21.14
C LEU A 41 -7.17 -20.76 -19.87
N SER A 42 -6.35 -19.89 -19.26
CA SER A 42 -5.60 -20.19 -18.05
C SER A 42 -6.50 -20.41 -16.84
N VAL A 43 -7.50 -19.56 -16.65
CA VAL A 43 -8.52 -19.70 -15.59
C VAL A 43 -9.28 -21.01 -15.75
N ASN A 44 -9.79 -21.30 -16.95
CA ASN A 44 -10.51 -22.53 -17.23
C ASN A 44 -9.64 -23.78 -17.05
N PHE A 45 -8.36 -23.72 -17.48
CA PHE A 45 -7.43 -24.81 -17.30
C PHE A 45 -7.16 -25.08 -15.81
N ALA A 46 -6.82 -24.04 -15.04
CA ALA A 46 -6.57 -24.18 -13.61
C ALA A 46 -7.79 -24.75 -12.88
N ARG A 47 -8.99 -24.24 -13.13
CA ARG A 47 -10.23 -24.75 -12.55
C ARG A 47 -10.48 -26.21 -12.91
N ASN A 48 -10.37 -26.57 -14.18
CA ASN A 48 -10.68 -27.93 -14.66
C ASN A 48 -9.66 -28.98 -14.19
N GLN A 49 -8.41 -28.56 -13.95
CA GLN A 49 -7.33 -29.43 -13.47
C GLN A 49 -7.13 -29.34 -11.96
N ASN A 50 -7.97 -28.56 -11.23
CA ASN A 50 -7.82 -28.32 -9.80
C ASN A 50 -6.42 -27.85 -9.41
N LEU A 51 -5.88 -26.85 -10.14
CA LEU A 51 -4.57 -26.28 -9.90
C LEU A 51 -4.68 -25.03 -9.02
N ARG A 52 -3.71 -24.86 -8.13
CA ARG A 52 -3.51 -23.58 -7.44
C ARG A 52 -3.25 -22.49 -8.48
N LEU A 53 -4.13 -21.47 -8.53
CA LEU A 53 -4.01 -20.36 -9.47
C LEU A 53 -3.46 -19.14 -8.73
N ILE A 54 -2.45 -18.51 -9.34
CA ILE A 54 -1.82 -17.30 -8.86
C ILE A 54 -2.02 -16.20 -9.90
N VAL A 55 -2.30 -14.98 -9.45
CA VAL A 55 -2.34 -13.82 -10.33
C VAL A 55 -1.21 -12.87 -9.94
N LYS A 56 -0.34 -12.55 -10.87
CA LYS A 56 0.75 -11.61 -10.69
C LYS A 56 0.59 -10.43 -11.65
N ASN A 57 0.60 -9.21 -11.11
CA ASN A 57 0.78 -7.99 -11.89
C ASN A 57 2.28 -7.64 -11.94
N THR A 58 2.78 -6.77 -11.07
CA THR A 58 4.21 -6.44 -10.94
C THR A 58 4.90 -7.21 -9.82
N GLY A 59 4.18 -7.61 -8.77
CA GLY A 59 4.71 -8.40 -7.66
C GLY A 59 5.15 -7.57 -6.45
N HIS A 60 4.65 -6.33 -6.33
CA HIS A 60 4.94 -5.43 -5.20
C HIS A 60 4.27 -5.79 -3.87
N ASP A 61 3.42 -6.81 -3.83
CA ASP A 61 2.69 -7.17 -2.63
C ASP A 61 3.63 -7.58 -1.48
N PHE A 62 3.50 -6.93 -0.32
CA PHE A 62 4.32 -7.19 0.86
C PHE A 62 3.94 -8.47 1.62
N ASN A 63 2.81 -9.08 1.29
CA ASN A 63 2.30 -10.29 1.94
C ASN A 63 2.40 -11.53 1.03
N GLY A 64 3.16 -11.45 -0.07
CA GLY A 64 3.43 -12.59 -0.94
C GLY A 64 2.22 -13.11 -1.73
N LYS A 65 1.14 -12.35 -1.86
CA LYS A 65 -0.07 -12.78 -2.58
C LYS A 65 0.19 -13.26 -4.02
N PRO A 66 1.13 -12.66 -4.81
CA PRO A 66 1.41 -13.14 -6.18
C PRO A 66 2.37 -14.34 -6.25
N SER A 67 2.39 -15.18 -5.20
CA SER A 67 3.23 -16.39 -5.10
C SER A 67 2.43 -17.62 -4.67
N GLY A 68 2.95 -18.81 -4.92
CA GLY A 68 2.33 -20.07 -4.48
C GLY A 68 2.98 -21.32 -5.10
N LYS A 69 3.59 -22.16 -4.23
CA LYS A 69 4.24 -23.40 -4.62
C LYS A 69 3.32 -24.32 -5.42
N GLY A 70 3.85 -24.86 -6.49
CA GLY A 70 3.12 -25.81 -7.36
C GLY A 70 2.04 -25.13 -8.22
N GLY A 71 1.88 -23.81 -8.12
CA GLY A 71 0.82 -23.09 -8.82
C GLY A 71 1.10 -22.84 -10.30
N LEU A 72 0.01 -22.46 -11.00
CA LEU A 72 0.01 -21.83 -12.30
C LEU A 72 -0.18 -20.32 -12.10
N SER A 73 0.74 -19.49 -12.55
CA SER A 73 0.63 -18.04 -12.46
C SER A 73 0.15 -17.42 -13.77
N ILE A 74 -0.82 -16.53 -13.69
CA ILE A 74 -1.20 -15.60 -14.78
C ILE A 74 -0.45 -14.29 -14.52
N TRP A 75 0.47 -13.93 -15.41
CA TRP A 75 1.25 -12.71 -15.32
C TRP A 75 0.71 -11.66 -16.28
N THR A 76 0.08 -10.61 -15.74
CA THR A 76 -0.67 -9.61 -16.51
C THR A 76 0.18 -8.43 -17.01
N HIS A 77 1.47 -8.43 -16.72
CA HIS A 77 2.39 -7.31 -16.99
C HIS A 77 2.42 -6.81 -18.44
N ARG A 78 2.11 -7.67 -19.42
CA ARG A 78 2.10 -7.30 -20.85
C ARG A 78 0.79 -6.66 -21.34
N LEU A 79 -0.20 -6.52 -20.53
CA LEU A 79 -1.42 -5.79 -20.86
C LEU A 79 -1.17 -4.28 -20.71
N LYS A 80 -0.49 -3.66 -21.67
CA LYS A 80 0.06 -2.29 -21.61
C LYS A 80 -0.76 -1.24 -22.37
N ASP A 81 -1.95 -1.59 -22.87
CA ASP A 81 -2.77 -0.67 -23.63
C ASP A 81 -3.17 0.55 -22.79
N LYS A 82 -3.08 1.73 -23.39
CA LYS A 82 -3.50 3.00 -22.83
C LYS A 82 -4.37 3.74 -23.83
N VAL A 83 -5.57 4.17 -23.41
CA VAL A 83 -6.51 4.88 -24.30
C VAL A 83 -7.05 6.11 -23.56
N PHE A 84 -6.95 7.28 -24.18
CA PHE A 84 -7.53 8.51 -23.66
C PHE A 84 -8.89 8.79 -24.28
N TYR A 85 -9.84 9.15 -23.43
CA TYR A 85 -11.16 9.64 -23.80
C TYR A 85 -11.29 11.10 -23.35
N PRO A 86 -11.24 12.08 -24.28
CA PRO A 86 -11.44 13.50 -23.93
C PRO A 86 -12.81 13.79 -23.29
N SER A 87 -13.80 12.97 -23.62
CA SER A 87 -15.13 12.99 -23.02
C SER A 87 -15.65 11.56 -22.90
N PHE A 88 -15.72 11.07 -21.69
CA PHE A 88 -16.26 9.76 -21.30
C PHE A 88 -17.53 9.95 -20.50
N THR A 89 -18.57 9.19 -20.82
CA THR A 89 -19.82 9.17 -20.05
C THR A 89 -19.93 7.83 -19.32
N ALA A 90 -19.87 7.88 -17.99
CA ALA A 90 -20.04 6.69 -17.16
C ALA A 90 -21.47 6.52 -16.67
N ASP A 91 -21.88 5.29 -16.39
CA ASP A 91 -23.19 4.92 -15.85
C ASP A 91 -23.55 5.64 -14.53
N GLY A 92 -22.53 6.02 -13.74
CA GLY A 92 -22.68 6.74 -12.47
C GLY A 92 -22.91 8.24 -12.61
N GLY A 93 -23.06 8.75 -13.86
CA GLY A 93 -23.29 10.19 -14.14
C GLY A 93 -22.05 11.01 -14.34
N TYR A 94 -20.86 10.44 -14.26
CA TYR A 94 -19.62 11.14 -14.61
C TYR A 94 -19.60 11.46 -16.11
N VAL A 95 -19.28 12.70 -16.45
CA VAL A 95 -18.99 13.15 -17.82
C VAL A 95 -17.71 13.98 -17.78
N GLY A 96 -16.67 13.53 -18.46
CA GLY A 96 -15.38 14.21 -18.44
C GLY A 96 -14.25 13.37 -19.03
N PRO A 97 -13.01 13.85 -18.94
CA PRO A 97 -11.84 13.11 -19.42
C PRO A 97 -11.62 11.81 -18.62
N ALA A 98 -11.26 10.74 -19.31
CA ALA A 98 -10.94 9.46 -18.69
C ALA A 98 -9.80 8.76 -19.45
N ILE A 99 -9.10 7.87 -18.74
CA ILE A 99 -8.06 7.03 -19.31
C ILE A 99 -8.39 5.58 -19.02
N LYS A 100 -8.36 4.74 -20.07
CA LYS A 100 -8.39 3.28 -19.91
C LYS A 100 -6.96 2.76 -19.90
N LEU A 101 -6.64 1.97 -18.88
CA LEU A 101 -5.33 1.39 -18.61
C LEU A 101 -5.44 -0.13 -18.58
N GLY A 102 -4.63 -0.82 -19.37
CA GLY A 102 -4.43 -2.25 -19.29
C GLY A 102 -3.85 -2.66 -17.95
N ALA A 103 -4.13 -3.89 -17.50
CA ALA A 103 -3.74 -4.34 -16.16
C ALA A 103 -2.24 -4.31 -15.88
N GLY A 104 -1.39 -4.41 -16.91
CA GLY A 104 0.05 -4.36 -16.77
C GLY A 104 0.67 -2.95 -16.76
N VAL A 105 -0.12 -1.90 -16.91
CA VAL A 105 0.39 -0.51 -16.87
C VAL A 105 0.85 -0.17 -15.46
N GLN A 106 2.08 0.34 -15.36
CA GLN A 106 2.69 0.78 -14.11
C GLN A 106 2.39 2.27 -13.84
N VAL A 107 2.61 2.71 -12.59
CA VAL A 107 2.38 4.09 -12.17
C VAL A 107 3.16 5.08 -13.03
N SER A 108 4.47 4.84 -13.27
CA SER A 108 5.27 5.68 -14.18
C SER A 108 4.66 5.81 -15.56
N GLU A 109 4.26 4.68 -16.16
CA GLU A 109 3.68 4.65 -17.51
C GLU A 109 2.31 5.36 -17.58
N ALA A 110 1.54 5.35 -16.48
CA ALA A 110 0.27 6.07 -16.39
C ALA A 110 0.50 7.58 -16.22
N TYR A 111 1.47 7.97 -15.41
CA TYR A 111 1.85 9.37 -15.19
C TYR A 111 2.45 10.00 -16.44
N ASP A 112 3.38 9.31 -17.14
CA ASP A 112 3.93 9.75 -18.42
C ASP A 112 2.82 10.00 -19.45
N PHE A 113 1.87 9.05 -19.55
CA PHE A 113 0.75 9.19 -20.47
C PHE A 113 -0.19 10.34 -20.08
N GLY A 114 -0.40 10.59 -18.79
CA GLY A 114 -1.14 11.75 -18.32
C GLY A 114 -0.41 13.07 -18.65
N LYS A 115 0.92 13.12 -18.45
CA LYS A 115 1.75 14.28 -18.76
C LYS A 115 1.67 14.64 -20.26
N GLU A 116 1.81 13.64 -21.16
CA GLU A 116 1.69 13.83 -22.61
C GLU A 116 0.34 14.44 -23.02
N LEU A 117 -0.71 14.15 -22.26
CA LEU A 117 -2.09 14.60 -22.53
C LEU A 117 -2.49 15.86 -21.73
N ASN A 118 -1.59 16.43 -20.93
CA ASN A 118 -1.85 17.54 -20.01
C ASN A 118 -3.00 17.25 -19.03
N VAL A 119 -3.04 16.03 -18.49
CA VAL A 119 -4.00 15.61 -17.47
C VAL A 119 -3.29 14.95 -16.29
N THR A 120 -3.95 14.97 -15.12
CA THR A 120 -3.48 14.31 -13.90
C THR A 120 -4.23 13.00 -13.71
N VAL A 121 -3.50 11.92 -13.42
CA VAL A 121 -4.02 10.60 -13.09
C VAL A 121 -3.68 10.29 -11.63
N ILE A 122 -4.58 9.65 -10.90
CA ILE A 122 -4.34 9.25 -9.51
C ILE A 122 -3.65 7.89 -9.49
N GLY A 123 -2.39 7.88 -9.07
CA GLY A 123 -1.54 6.69 -8.92
C GLY A 123 -0.82 6.70 -7.58
N GLY A 124 -0.07 5.67 -7.28
CA GLY A 124 0.72 5.54 -6.05
C GLY A 124 2.03 6.32 -6.08
N GLY A 125 2.74 6.27 -4.97
CA GLY A 125 4.08 6.86 -4.85
C GLY A 125 5.15 6.06 -5.60
N CYS A 126 5.12 4.74 -5.50
CA CYS A 126 6.10 3.87 -6.14
C CYS A 126 5.82 3.71 -7.65
N LEU A 127 6.79 4.13 -8.47
CA LEU A 127 6.65 4.22 -9.93
C LEU A 127 6.48 2.88 -10.64
N SER A 128 6.97 1.78 -10.07
CA SER A 128 6.92 0.44 -10.69
C SER A 128 5.71 -0.40 -10.27
N VAL A 129 4.84 0.10 -9.40
CA VAL A 129 3.58 -0.56 -9.02
C VAL A 129 2.60 -0.58 -10.18
N GLY A 130 1.91 -1.71 -10.40
CA GLY A 130 0.86 -1.81 -11.41
C GLY A 130 -0.43 -1.12 -10.96
N VAL A 131 -0.84 -0.07 -11.69
CA VAL A 131 -1.99 0.77 -11.33
C VAL A 131 -3.28 -0.02 -11.20
N SER A 132 -3.53 -0.93 -12.16
CA SER A 132 -4.77 -1.72 -12.24
C SER A 132 -4.69 -3.07 -11.50
N GLY A 133 -3.65 -3.25 -10.68
CA GLY A 133 -3.44 -4.46 -9.87
C GLY A 133 -3.98 -4.31 -8.45
N GLY A 134 -3.32 -4.99 -7.52
CA GLY A 134 -3.64 -4.96 -6.08
C GLY A 134 -3.71 -3.56 -5.50
N PHE A 135 -2.94 -2.61 -6.04
CA PHE A 135 -2.96 -1.21 -5.64
C PHE A 135 -4.39 -0.63 -5.65
N THR A 136 -5.00 -0.48 -6.81
CA THR A 136 -6.36 0.09 -6.91
C THR A 136 -7.42 -0.86 -6.33
N LEU A 137 -7.28 -2.18 -6.53
CA LEU A 137 -8.25 -3.15 -6.05
C LEU A 137 -8.29 -3.25 -4.51
N GLY A 138 -7.21 -2.85 -3.82
CA GLY A 138 -7.14 -2.74 -2.36
C GLY A 138 -7.47 -1.33 -1.81
N GLY A 139 -7.89 -0.43 -2.68
CA GLY A 139 -8.17 0.98 -2.34
C GLY A 139 -7.16 1.94 -2.98
N GLY A 140 -5.88 1.76 -2.76
CA GLY A 140 -4.79 2.54 -3.34
C GLY A 140 -4.69 3.96 -2.83
N HIS A 141 -3.79 4.23 -1.89
CA HIS A 141 -3.49 5.61 -1.48
C HIS A 141 -2.48 6.27 -2.44
N SER A 142 -2.56 7.58 -2.55
CA SER A 142 -1.81 8.41 -3.48
C SER A 142 -1.30 9.65 -2.78
N PRO A 143 -0.20 10.28 -3.23
CA PRO A 143 0.16 11.63 -2.82
C PRO A 143 -0.95 12.67 -3.03
N LEU A 144 -1.94 12.33 -3.85
CA LEU A 144 -3.09 13.18 -4.14
C LEU A 144 -4.38 12.77 -3.41
N SER A 145 -4.32 11.76 -2.50
CA SER A 145 -5.52 11.22 -1.85
C SER A 145 -6.22 12.22 -0.93
N SER A 146 -5.47 13.07 -0.22
CA SER A 146 -6.09 14.12 0.61
C SER A 146 -6.91 15.12 -0.21
N MET A 147 -6.62 15.25 -1.51
CA MET A 147 -7.34 16.11 -2.43
C MET A 147 -8.45 15.39 -3.20
N TYR A 148 -8.16 14.18 -3.75
CA TYR A 148 -9.05 13.47 -4.68
C TYR A 148 -9.63 12.15 -4.16
N GLY A 149 -9.26 11.71 -2.95
CA GLY A 149 -9.63 10.40 -2.42
C GLY A 149 -8.70 9.27 -2.89
N MET A 150 -9.16 8.04 -2.74
CA MET A 150 -8.40 6.83 -3.07
C MET A 150 -8.37 6.57 -4.58
N ALA A 151 -7.41 5.78 -5.07
CA ALA A 151 -7.34 5.37 -6.47
C ALA A 151 -8.62 4.61 -6.90
N ALA A 152 -9.20 3.79 -6.03
CA ALA A 152 -10.46 3.10 -6.29
C ALA A 152 -11.64 4.05 -6.50
N ASP A 153 -11.61 5.26 -5.93
CA ASP A 153 -12.65 6.29 -6.11
C ASP A 153 -12.67 6.88 -7.53
N GLN A 154 -11.58 6.70 -8.26
CA GLN A 154 -11.43 7.22 -9.61
C GLN A 154 -11.95 6.28 -10.69
N VAL A 155 -12.26 5.03 -10.33
CA VAL A 155 -12.61 3.99 -11.30
C VAL A 155 -14.03 4.17 -11.81
N LEU A 156 -14.18 4.17 -13.12
CA LEU A 156 -15.45 4.31 -13.85
C LEU A 156 -15.94 2.97 -14.42
N ALA A 157 -15.02 2.09 -14.80
CA ALA A 157 -15.31 0.76 -15.34
C ALA A 157 -14.12 -0.18 -15.14
N LEU A 158 -14.40 -1.47 -15.01
CA LEU A 158 -13.42 -2.56 -14.97
C LEU A 158 -13.75 -3.60 -16.02
N GLU A 159 -12.75 -4.18 -16.66
CA GLU A 159 -12.89 -5.41 -17.45
C GLU A 159 -12.20 -6.55 -16.68
N VAL A 160 -12.90 -7.68 -16.51
CA VAL A 160 -12.45 -8.77 -15.66
C VAL A 160 -12.82 -10.14 -16.21
N VAL A 161 -11.92 -11.10 -16.08
CA VAL A 161 -12.20 -12.53 -16.28
C VAL A 161 -12.50 -13.16 -14.92
N LEU A 162 -13.73 -13.64 -14.74
CA LEU A 162 -14.20 -14.26 -13.49
C LEU A 162 -13.69 -15.71 -13.34
N ALA A 163 -13.91 -16.31 -12.16
CA ALA A 163 -13.53 -17.69 -11.85
C ALA A 163 -14.17 -18.74 -12.78
N ASP A 164 -15.33 -18.45 -13.35
CA ASP A 164 -16.01 -19.30 -14.33
C ASP A 164 -15.49 -19.12 -15.78
N GLY A 165 -14.51 -18.23 -15.99
CA GLY A 165 -13.90 -17.95 -17.29
C GLY A 165 -14.65 -16.91 -18.13
N ARG A 166 -15.79 -16.36 -17.67
CA ARG A 166 -16.49 -15.29 -18.38
C ARG A 166 -15.69 -13.99 -18.34
N PHE A 167 -15.59 -13.33 -19.47
CA PHE A 167 -15.06 -11.97 -19.55
C PHE A 167 -16.24 -10.98 -19.50
N ILE A 168 -16.22 -10.07 -18.56
CA ILE A 168 -17.30 -9.10 -18.33
C ILE A 168 -16.75 -7.68 -18.15
N THR A 169 -17.60 -6.69 -18.43
CA THR A 169 -17.42 -5.32 -17.99
C THR A 169 -18.23 -5.09 -16.72
N ALA A 170 -17.63 -4.48 -15.70
CA ALA A 170 -18.29 -4.10 -14.47
C ALA A 170 -18.25 -2.56 -14.31
N THR A 171 -19.41 -1.98 -14.01
CA THR A 171 -19.63 -0.55 -13.77
C THR A 171 -20.56 -0.37 -12.57
N SER A 172 -20.83 0.86 -12.17
CA SER A 172 -21.79 1.13 -11.08
C SER A 172 -23.22 0.62 -11.35
N LYS A 173 -23.57 0.33 -12.62
CA LYS A 173 -24.91 -0.19 -13.01
C LYS A 173 -24.88 -1.58 -13.63
N GLN A 174 -23.80 -1.95 -14.33
CA GLN A 174 -23.64 -3.25 -14.96
C GLN A 174 -22.70 -4.12 -14.12
N ASN A 175 -23.11 -5.34 -13.73
CA ASN A 175 -22.33 -6.21 -12.83
C ASN A 175 -21.87 -5.45 -11.57
N SER A 176 -22.75 -4.67 -10.99
CA SER A 176 -22.46 -3.67 -9.96
C SER A 176 -21.94 -4.27 -8.65
N ASP A 177 -22.28 -5.51 -8.35
CA ASP A 177 -21.72 -6.25 -7.20
C ASP A 177 -20.25 -6.65 -7.44
N VAL A 178 -19.88 -7.05 -8.65
CA VAL A 178 -18.47 -7.27 -9.05
C VAL A 178 -17.69 -5.95 -9.02
N PHE A 179 -18.28 -4.88 -9.56
CA PHE A 179 -17.70 -3.54 -9.52
C PHE A 179 -17.43 -3.11 -8.07
N TRP A 180 -18.45 -3.21 -7.21
CA TRP A 180 -18.32 -2.88 -5.79
C TRP A 180 -17.20 -3.67 -5.10
N MET A 181 -17.17 -4.99 -5.30
CA MET A 181 -16.21 -5.87 -4.65
C MET A 181 -14.77 -5.62 -5.08
N LEU A 182 -14.54 -5.35 -6.38
CA LEU A 182 -13.19 -5.11 -6.90
C LEU A 182 -12.63 -3.72 -6.53
N LEU A 183 -13.47 -2.82 -5.99
CA LEU A 183 -13.04 -1.50 -5.53
C LEU A 183 -12.89 -1.48 -3.99
N GLY A 184 -11.86 -2.18 -3.49
CA GLY A 184 -11.53 -2.27 -2.06
C GLY A 184 -11.47 -3.69 -1.50
N GLY A 185 -12.01 -4.69 -2.19
CA GLY A 185 -11.97 -6.10 -1.75
C GLY A 185 -10.65 -6.82 -2.00
N GLY A 186 -9.66 -6.13 -2.56
CA GLY A 186 -8.33 -6.68 -2.84
C GLY A 186 -8.19 -7.35 -4.19
N GLY A 187 -6.95 -7.52 -4.63
CA GLY A 187 -6.60 -8.20 -5.87
C GLY A 187 -6.83 -9.71 -5.80
N SER A 188 -7.16 -10.30 -6.96
CA SER A 188 -7.29 -11.77 -7.12
C SER A 188 -8.32 -12.43 -6.20
N THR A 189 -9.39 -11.74 -5.89
CA THR A 189 -10.42 -12.25 -4.99
C THR A 189 -11.49 -13.05 -5.73
N ILE A 190 -11.95 -12.59 -6.89
CA ILE A 190 -13.01 -13.25 -7.70
C ILE A 190 -12.68 -13.33 -9.19
N GLY A 191 -11.57 -12.76 -9.63
CA GLY A 191 -11.22 -12.73 -11.04
C GLY A 191 -9.91 -12.03 -11.34
N VAL A 192 -9.54 -12.01 -12.61
CA VAL A 192 -8.36 -11.34 -13.14
C VAL A 192 -8.79 -10.07 -13.87
N VAL A 193 -8.49 -8.91 -13.31
CA VAL A 193 -8.72 -7.62 -13.98
C VAL A 193 -7.78 -7.51 -15.17
N THR A 194 -8.35 -7.13 -16.32
CA THR A 194 -7.61 -7.00 -17.59
C THR A 194 -7.38 -5.55 -17.98
N SER A 195 -8.28 -4.66 -17.56
CA SER A 195 -8.16 -3.21 -17.73
C SER A 195 -9.08 -2.46 -16.77
N MET A 196 -8.77 -1.20 -16.52
CA MET A 196 -9.66 -0.26 -15.82
C MET A 196 -9.75 1.05 -16.57
N THR A 197 -10.91 1.72 -16.47
CA THR A 197 -11.09 3.10 -16.92
C THR A 197 -11.20 3.99 -15.70
N VAL A 198 -10.36 5.01 -15.61
CA VAL A 198 -10.28 5.95 -14.48
C VAL A 198 -10.52 7.38 -14.92
N LYS A 199 -11.00 8.22 -14.01
CA LYS A 199 -11.08 9.67 -14.20
C LYS A 199 -9.70 10.24 -14.49
N ALA A 200 -9.65 11.25 -15.35
CA ALA A 200 -8.49 12.11 -15.54
C ALA A 200 -8.88 13.54 -15.16
N TYR A 201 -7.99 14.21 -14.45
CA TYR A 201 -8.20 15.58 -13.96
C TYR A 201 -7.38 16.57 -14.80
N PRO A 202 -7.71 17.88 -14.77
CA PRO A 202 -6.83 18.89 -15.34
C PRO A 202 -5.42 18.79 -14.76
N GLN A 203 -4.45 19.30 -15.49
CA GLN A 203 -3.09 19.46 -15.02
C GLN A 203 -3.07 20.15 -13.66
N LEU A 204 -2.24 19.70 -12.75
CA LEU A 204 -2.24 20.11 -11.34
C LEU A 204 -0.88 20.69 -10.95
N PRO A 205 -0.77 22.02 -10.83
CA PRO A 205 0.43 22.64 -10.26
C PRO A 205 0.67 22.10 -8.86
N THR A 206 1.93 21.81 -8.53
CA THR A 206 2.25 21.18 -7.24
C THR A 206 3.58 21.68 -6.71
N THR A 207 3.62 21.95 -5.40
CA THR A 207 4.87 22.19 -4.67
C THR A 207 5.21 20.96 -3.83
N LEU A 208 6.47 20.57 -3.86
CA LEU A 208 7.04 19.51 -3.04
C LEU A 208 8.10 20.11 -2.11
N VAL A 209 8.13 19.66 -0.86
CA VAL A 209 9.12 20.10 0.14
C VAL A 209 9.79 18.89 0.77
N THR A 210 11.11 18.90 0.84
CA THR A 210 11.91 17.87 1.51
C THR A 210 12.86 18.49 2.52
N PHE A 211 13.08 17.82 3.63
CA PHE A 211 14.07 18.18 4.65
C PHE A 211 14.24 17.06 5.65
N ASN A 212 15.24 17.16 6.47
CA ASN A 212 15.51 16.22 7.55
C ASN A 212 16.17 16.94 8.73
N TRP A 213 16.13 16.27 9.88
CA TRP A 213 16.98 16.58 11.03
C TRP A 213 17.35 15.29 11.77
N THR A 214 18.46 15.33 12.46
CA THR A 214 19.00 14.26 13.30
C THR A 214 19.19 14.75 14.73
N MET A 215 19.63 13.88 15.62
CA MET A 215 20.04 14.30 16.97
C MET A 215 21.09 15.40 16.98
N ASN A 216 22.02 15.39 16.01
CA ASN A 216 23.07 16.39 15.91
C ASN A 216 22.56 17.79 15.50
N ASP A 217 21.36 17.84 14.92
CA ASP A 217 20.69 19.07 14.47
C ASP A 217 19.77 19.65 15.55
N THR A 218 19.75 19.05 16.74
CA THR A 218 18.92 19.46 17.89
C THR A 218 19.78 19.64 19.15
N PRO A 219 19.37 20.51 20.10
CA PRO A 219 20.11 20.70 21.34
C PRO A 219 20.23 19.44 22.22
N ASN A 220 19.23 18.57 22.17
CA ASN A 220 19.13 17.34 22.94
C ASN A 220 17.95 16.49 22.45
N ALA A 221 17.81 15.26 22.98
CA ALA A 221 16.72 14.33 22.63
C ALA A 221 15.31 14.87 22.94
N GLU A 222 15.15 15.70 23.97
CA GLU A 222 13.86 16.31 24.28
C GLU A 222 13.41 17.26 23.18
N ALA A 223 14.31 18.09 22.67
CA ALA A 223 14.06 18.99 21.54
C ALA A 223 13.75 18.20 20.25
N PHE A 224 14.47 17.09 19.99
CA PHE A 224 14.20 16.20 18.86
C PHE A 224 12.75 15.69 18.90
N TRP A 225 12.34 15.13 20.03
CA TRP A 225 11.00 14.56 20.19
C TRP A 225 9.91 15.63 20.24
N ALA A 226 10.16 16.80 20.81
CA ALA A 226 9.25 17.95 20.76
C ALA A 226 9.05 18.43 19.32
N ALA A 227 10.10 18.44 18.50
CA ALA A 227 10.01 18.75 17.07
C ALA A 227 9.13 17.76 16.32
N PHE A 228 9.28 16.45 16.55
CA PHE A 228 8.41 15.44 15.96
C PHE A 228 6.95 15.56 16.47
N GLN A 229 6.73 15.78 17.75
CA GLN A 229 5.39 15.99 18.30
C GLN A 229 4.71 17.19 17.65
N SER A 230 5.44 18.30 17.42
CA SER A 230 4.89 19.47 16.76
C SER A 230 4.45 19.20 15.31
N TYR A 231 5.06 18.22 14.64
CA TYR A 231 4.58 17.78 13.33
C TYR A 231 3.21 17.10 13.44
N LEU A 232 3.06 16.16 14.38
CA LEU A 232 1.78 15.48 14.62
C LEU A 232 0.65 16.46 14.99
N ASP A 233 0.98 17.54 15.69
CA ASP A 233 0.04 18.59 16.09
C ASP A 233 -0.53 19.38 14.90
N ASN A 234 0.13 19.34 13.74
CA ASN A 234 -0.31 20.03 12.52
C ASN A 234 -1.01 19.11 11.50
N PHE A 235 -1.19 17.81 11.78
CA PHE A 235 -1.74 16.86 10.79
C PHE A 235 -3.12 17.23 10.29
N GLU A 236 -3.99 17.72 11.17
CA GLU A 236 -5.35 18.12 10.79
C GLU A 236 -5.34 19.29 9.79
N ASP A 237 -4.54 20.31 10.06
CA ASP A 237 -4.42 21.48 9.19
C ASP A 237 -3.83 21.10 7.82
N PHE A 238 -2.79 20.24 7.81
CA PHE A 238 -2.17 19.77 6.58
C PHE A 238 -3.12 18.92 5.73
N VAL A 239 -3.83 17.97 6.34
CA VAL A 239 -4.78 17.12 5.61
C VAL A 239 -5.98 17.95 5.12
N ASN A 240 -6.51 18.87 5.94
CA ASN A 240 -7.60 19.76 5.55
C ASN A 240 -7.22 20.69 4.39
N ALA A 241 -5.94 21.06 4.28
CA ALA A 241 -5.38 21.79 3.14
C ALA A 241 -5.20 20.91 1.88
N GLY A 242 -5.49 19.63 1.94
CA GLY A 242 -5.36 18.68 0.82
C GLY A 242 -3.96 18.19 0.57
N THR A 243 -3.02 18.41 1.51
CA THR A 243 -1.62 18.00 1.37
C THR A 243 -1.40 16.53 1.74
N TYR A 244 -0.22 16.05 1.44
CA TYR A 244 0.27 14.71 1.76
C TYR A 244 1.68 14.83 2.32
N GLY A 245 1.98 14.08 3.38
CA GLY A 245 3.33 13.95 3.90
C GLY A 245 3.76 12.51 3.99
N TYR A 246 4.98 12.25 3.59
CA TYR A 246 5.66 10.97 3.74
C TYR A 246 6.95 11.19 4.52
N TYR A 247 7.07 10.55 5.66
CA TYR A 247 8.24 10.71 6.53
C TYR A 247 8.78 9.37 7.01
N PHE A 248 10.08 9.37 7.28
CA PHE A 248 10.77 8.33 8.04
C PHE A 248 11.14 8.84 9.42
N LEU A 249 11.00 7.96 10.40
CA LEU A 249 11.43 8.20 11.78
C LEU A 249 12.07 6.93 12.32
N GLY A 250 13.30 7.05 12.80
CA GLY A 250 14.06 5.88 13.25
C GLY A 250 15.26 6.25 14.11
N SER A 251 16.08 5.26 14.39
CA SER A 251 17.39 5.45 15.02
C SER A 251 18.47 4.78 14.17
N SER A 252 19.69 5.33 14.14
CA SER A 252 20.80 4.81 13.33
C SER A 252 21.36 3.44 13.75
N GLY A 253 20.74 2.80 14.74
CA GLY A 253 20.96 1.38 15.08
C GLY A 253 19.92 0.44 14.51
N ALA A 254 18.73 0.95 14.19
CA ALA A 254 17.58 0.15 13.72
C ALA A 254 17.81 -0.44 12.30
N GLU A 255 18.47 0.30 11.41
CA GLU A 255 18.79 -0.16 10.05
C GLU A 255 19.78 -1.35 9.99
N LYS A 256 20.41 -1.72 11.10
CA LYS A 256 21.44 -2.77 11.13
C LYS A 256 21.17 -3.90 12.13
N GLY A 257 20.06 -3.86 12.86
CA GLY A 257 19.78 -4.86 13.91
C GLY A 257 20.81 -4.87 15.06
N GLU A 258 21.62 -3.82 15.20
CA GLU A 258 22.62 -3.68 16.25
C GLU A 258 22.02 -2.93 17.44
N ALA A 259 22.04 -3.54 18.63
CA ALA A 259 21.75 -2.85 19.86
C ALA A 259 22.76 -1.70 20.05
N SER A 260 22.28 -0.45 20.08
CA SER A 260 23.12 0.73 20.20
C SER A 260 23.94 0.70 21.50
N SER A 261 25.26 0.69 21.37
CA SER A 261 26.18 0.90 22.50
C SER A 261 26.54 2.37 22.63
N GLY A 262 25.57 3.25 22.90
CA GLY A 262 25.81 4.69 23.00
C GLY A 262 24.53 5.50 23.00
N GLU A 263 24.62 6.82 23.00
CA GLU A 263 23.46 7.70 22.80
C GLU A 263 22.71 7.34 21.53
N THR A 264 21.39 7.12 21.66
CA THR A 264 20.53 6.74 20.52
C THR A 264 20.50 7.90 19.53
N ASP A 265 20.98 7.67 18.31
CA ASP A 265 21.02 8.68 17.25
C ASP A 265 19.70 8.64 16.46
N TYR A 266 18.76 9.45 16.91
CA TYR A 266 17.44 9.57 16.24
C TYR A 266 17.54 10.37 14.93
N ASN A 267 16.75 9.99 13.96
CA ASN A 267 16.61 10.69 12.69
C ASN A 267 15.16 10.85 12.27
N PHE A 268 14.83 12.00 11.73
CA PHE A 268 13.58 12.30 11.05
C PHE A 268 13.89 12.78 9.64
N ARG A 269 13.18 12.24 8.66
CA ARG A 269 13.27 12.69 7.28
C ARG A 269 11.88 12.91 6.71
N MET A 270 11.58 14.14 6.31
CA MET A 270 10.46 14.44 5.42
C MET A 270 10.88 14.05 4.01
N VAL A 271 10.45 12.88 3.57
CA VAL A 271 10.74 12.34 2.23
C VAL A 271 10.02 13.18 1.19
N SER A 272 8.73 13.49 1.44
CA SER A 272 7.96 14.38 0.60
C SER A 272 6.80 14.99 1.37
N PHE A 273 6.74 16.32 1.41
CA PHE A 273 5.54 17.07 1.73
C PHE A 273 4.99 17.60 0.41
N VAL A 274 3.87 17.04 -0.05
CA VAL A 274 3.24 17.37 -1.33
C VAL A 274 2.09 18.33 -1.09
N ALA A 275 2.14 19.50 -1.71
CA ALA A 275 1.11 20.55 -1.64
C ALA A 275 0.51 20.75 -3.04
N PRO A 276 -0.51 19.95 -3.42
CA PRO A 276 -1.15 20.06 -4.72
C PRO A 276 -1.96 21.36 -4.80
N ASN A 277 -1.96 21.98 -5.99
CA ASN A 277 -2.60 23.26 -6.28
C ASN A 277 -2.14 24.42 -5.39
N MET A 278 -0.88 24.36 -4.91
CA MET A 278 -0.24 25.42 -4.12
C MET A 278 1.08 25.86 -4.75
N THR A 279 1.30 27.17 -4.76
CA THR A 279 2.59 27.78 -5.09
C THR A 279 3.56 27.63 -3.92
N VAL A 280 4.86 27.88 -4.17
CA VAL A 280 5.89 27.87 -3.11
C VAL A 280 5.54 28.84 -1.97
N PRO A 281 5.14 30.13 -2.19
CA PRO A 281 4.73 31.02 -1.11
C PRO A 281 3.53 30.53 -0.29
N GLU A 282 2.52 29.93 -0.93
CA GLU A 282 1.34 29.38 -0.25
C GLU A 282 1.74 28.19 0.63
N THR A 283 2.60 27.30 0.11
CA THR A 283 3.15 26.17 0.87
C THR A 283 4.01 26.65 2.05
N GLN A 284 4.84 27.67 1.86
CA GLN A 284 5.61 28.30 2.94
C GLN A 284 4.71 28.87 4.03
N ASN A 285 3.61 29.53 3.67
CA ASN A 285 2.65 30.04 4.62
C ASN A 285 1.94 28.95 5.41
N LEU A 286 1.60 27.81 4.77
CA LEU A 286 1.00 26.65 5.43
C LEU A 286 1.99 26.02 6.43
N LEU A 287 3.26 25.87 6.06
CA LEU A 287 4.31 25.27 6.90
C LEU A 287 4.84 26.18 8.00
N LYS A 288 4.60 27.48 7.88
CA LYS A 288 5.18 28.51 8.77
C LYS A 288 4.93 28.24 10.26
N PRO A 289 3.71 27.92 10.75
CA PRO A 289 3.48 27.65 12.18
C PRO A 289 4.33 26.51 12.71
N TRP A 290 4.46 25.43 11.94
CA TRP A 290 5.33 24.31 12.30
C TRP A 290 6.81 24.70 12.28
N PHE A 291 7.29 25.36 11.24
CA PHE A 291 8.69 25.79 11.12
C PHE A 291 9.08 26.85 12.18
N ASP A 292 8.16 27.72 12.57
CA ASP A 292 8.38 28.64 13.70
C ASP A 292 8.59 27.85 15.01
N THR A 293 7.86 26.74 15.21
CA THR A 293 8.05 25.84 16.37
C THR A 293 9.42 25.14 16.30
N LEU A 294 9.82 24.59 15.16
CA LEU A 294 11.14 23.98 14.99
C LEU A 294 12.28 24.97 15.30
N ASN A 295 12.15 26.22 14.79
CA ASN A 295 13.11 27.28 15.08
C ASN A 295 13.16 27.64 16.58
N SER A 296 12.01 27.69 17.26
CA SER A 296 11.95 27.96 18.70
C SER A 296 12.59 26.86 19.57
N LEU A 297 12.58 25.62 19.07
CA LEU A 297 13.25 24.47 19.67
C LEU A 297 14.73 24.39 19.32
N ASN A 298 15.25 25.34 18.55
CA ASN A 298 16.62 25.36 18.01
C ASN A 298 16.97 24.12 17.19
N VAL A 299 16.03 23.61 16.41
CA VAL A 299 16.28 22.55 15.43
C VAL A 299 16.90 23.16 14.18
N SER A 300 18.03 22.63 13.73
CA SER A 300 18.65 23.02 12.47
C SER A 300 18.12 22.18 11.34
N PHE A 301 17.47 22.79 10.33
CA PHE A 301 16.95 22.10 9.15
C PHE A 301 16.93 23.05 7.95
N ILE A 302 17.00 22.48 6.74
CA ILE A 302 16.98 23.26 5.51
C ILE A 302 15.90 22.69 4.58
N PRO A 303 14.73 23.34 4.46
CA PRO A 303 13.70 22.89 3.55
C PRO A 303 14.06 23.23 2.09
N ILE A 304 13.97 22.22 1.23
CA ILE A 304 14.15 22.32 -0.21
C ILE A 304 12.77 22.31 -0.86
N TYR A 305 12.48 23.32 -1.67
CA TYR A 305 11.21 23.50 -2.37
C TYR A 305 11.39 23.27 -3.86
N SER A 306 10.57 22.42 -4.43
CA SER A 306 10.44 22.22 -5.87
C SER A 306 8.99 22.49 -6.30
N HIS A 307 8.81 23.09 -7.48
CA HIS A 307 7.47 23.44 -7.98
C HIS A 307 7.41 23.24 -9.49
N ALA A 308 6.34 22.63 -9.96
CA ALA A 308 6.04 22.53 -11.38
C ALA A 308 4.53 22.68 -11.62
N ASP A 309 4.15 23.02 -12.87
CA ASP A 309 2.75 23.13 -13.29
C ASP A 309 2.05 21.76 -13.43
N ASN A 310 2.80 20.68 -13.28
CA ASN A 310 2.35 19.30 -13.38
C ASN A 310 2.85 18.50 -12.17
N PHE A 311 1.95 17.79 -11.50
CA PHE A 311 2.29 16.94 -10.36
C PHE A 311 3.40 15.94 -10.65
N TYR A 312 3.36 15.29 -11.82
CA TYR A 312 4.33 14.24 -12.12
C TYR A 312 5.76 14.78 -12.32
N GLU A 313 5.92 15.98 -12.88
CA GLU A 313 7.25 16.60 -13.02
C GLU A 313 7.93 16.78 -11.66
N VAL A 314 7.20 17.30 -10.68
CA VAL A 314 7.71 17.42 -9.31
C VAL A 314 7.99 16.06 -8.68
N TRP A 315 7.15 15.08 -8.98
CA TRP A 315 7.28 13.74 -8.41
C TRP A 315 8.46 12.96 -8.99
N GLU A 316 8.74 13.08 -10.30
CA GLU A 316 9.83 12.41 -10.99
C GLU A 316 11.20 13.03 -10.71
N GLU A 317 11.28 14.37 -10.76
CA GLU A 317 12.56 15.10 -10.74
C GLU A 317 13.19 15.17 -9.36
N ASP A 318 12.38 15.26 -8.32
CA ASP A 318 12.88 15.78 -7.05
C ASP A 318 12.86 14.83 -5.88
N ASN A 319 12.68 13.54 -5.99
CA ASN A 319 12.94 12.80 -4.75
C ASN A 319 12.09 11.61 -4.35
N PHE A 320 11.33 11.02 -5.18
CA PHE A 320 11.01 9.68 -4.78
C PHE A 320 12.22 8.81 -5.12
N PRO A 321 12.92 8.23 -4.12
CA PRO A 321 13.83 7.17 -4.45
C PRO A 321 13.02 6.21 -5.31
N LEU A 322 13.54 5.88 -6.49
CA LEU A 322 12.97 4.81 -7.31
C LEU A 322 12.85 3.61 -6.36
N GLU A 323 11.70 3.46 -5.73
CA GLU A 323 11.36 2.26 -5.00
C GLU A 323 11.21 1.16 -6.05
N THR A 324 12.33 0.73 -6.53
CA THR A 324 12.45 -0.53 -7.24
C THR A 324 12.31 -1.57 -6.14
N GLY A 325 11.21 -2.32 -6.14
CA GLY A 325 11.01 -3.41 -5.21
C GLY A 325 12.29 -4.21 -5.03
N GLY A 326 12.82 -4.19 -3.81
CA GLY A 326 14.11 -4.75 -3.46
C GLY A 326 14.00 -6.13 -2.82
N LEU A 327 15.10 -6.57 -2.31
CA LEU A 327 15.20 -7.76 -1.46
C LEU A 327 14.79 -7.34 -0.04
N ASP A 328 13.50 -7.22 0.18
CA ASP A 328 12.99 -6.82 1.47
C ASP A 328 13.29 -7.90 2.51
N ILE A 329 14.03 -7.50 3.54
CA ILE A 329 14.41 -8.31 4.70
C ILE A 329 13.69 -7.83 5.95
N TYR A 330 12.58 -7.15 5.77
CA TYR A 330 11.81 -6.60 6.86
C TYR A 330 10.39 -7.18 6.91
N LYS A 331 9.81 -7.10 8.10
CA LYS A 331 8.40 -7.30 8.38
C LYS A 331 7.79 -5.95 8.69
N LEU A 332 6.66 -5.69 8.09
CA LEU A 332 5.89 -4.48 8.35
C LEU A 332 4.49 -4.80 8.87
N ALA A 333 3.94 -3.84 9.60
CA ALA A 333 2.54 -3.76 10.00
C ALA A 333 2.08 -2.31 9.91
N SER A 334 0.80 -2.07 9.76
CA SER A 334 0.30 -0.70 9.62
C SER A 334 -1.00 -0.45 10.37
N ARG A 335 -1.27 0.85 10.61
CA ARG A 335 -2.52 1.30 11.19
C ARG A 335 -2.95 2.64 10.61
N LEU A 336 -4.24 2.76 10.33
CA LEU A 336 -4.88 4.03 10.02
C LEU A 336 -5.27 4.71 11.34
N LEU A 337 -4.84 5.94 11.53
CA LEU A 337 -5.17 6.71 12.71
C LEU A 337 -6.28 7.71 12.35
N PRO A 338 -7.46 7.58 12.95
CA PRO A 338 -8.61 8.42 12.65
C PRO A 338 -8.45 9.84 13.21
N ARG A 339 -9.25 10.76 12.72
CA ARG A 339 -9.26 12.19 13.07
C ARG A 339 -9.31 12.43 14.59
N ASN A 340 -10.13 11.65 15.31
CA ASN A 340 -10.26 11.82 16.76
C ASN A 340 -8.96 11.59 17.53
N VAL A 341 -7.99 10.82 16.99
CA VAL A 341 -6.66 10.66 17.60
C VAL A 341 -5.89 11.97 17.61
N PHE A 342 -6.13 12.85 16.64
CA PHE A 342 -5.45 14.14 16.52
C PHE A 342 -6.22 15.29 17.18
N GLU A 343 -7.54 15.24 17.22
CA GLU A 343 -8.39 16.21 17.90
C GLU A 343 -8.33 16.06 19.43
N ASN A 344 -8.21 14.82 19.94
CA ASN A 344 -8.13 14.55 21.37
C ASN A 344 -6.67 14.60 21.86
N GLN A 345 -6.36 15.50 22.78
CA GLN A 345 -5.01 15.71 23.28
C GLN A 345 -4.40 14.46 23.95
N ASP A 346 -5.19 13.67 24.70
CA ASP A 346 -4.71 12.45 25.34
C ASP A 346 -4.37 11.38 24.29
N LEU A 347 -5.26 11.15 23.33
CA LEU A 347 -5.00 10.19 22.25
C LEU A 347 -3.82 10.60 21.37
N ARG A 348 -3.69 11.90 21.06
CA ARG A 348 -2.56 12.43 20.31
C ARG A 348 -1.24 12.23 21.05
N ASN A 349 -1.23 12.47 22.36
CA ASN A 349 -0.05 12.21 23.19
C ASN A 349 0.28 10.72 23.27
N ARG A 350 -0.72 9.84 23.39
CA ARG A 350 -0.53 8.38 23.36
C ARG A 350 0.01 7.92 22.01
N ASN A 351 -0.47 8.49 20.91
CA ASN A 351 0.08 8.22 19.55
C ASN A 351 1.56 8.63 19.47
N PHE A 352 1.90 9.83 19.94
CA PHE A 352 3.28 10.30 19.98
C PHE A 352 4.18 9.36 20.81
N LEU A 353 3.73 8.98 22.01
CA LEU A 353 4.49 8.08 22.89
C LEU A 353 4.64 6.68 22.29
N ALA A 354 3.62 6.17 21.60
CA ALA A 354 3.71 4.89 20.91
C ALA A 354 4.77 4.96 19.78
N GLN A 355 4.76 5.99 18.94
CA GLN A 355 5.74 6.11 17.89
C GLN A 355 7.17 6.29 18.44
N LYS A 356 7.32 7.03 19.53
CA LYS A 356 8.60 7.14 20.25
C LYS A 356 9.06 5.77 20.78
N ASP A 357 8.18 5.01 21.44
CA ASP A 357 8.48 3.67 21.95
C ASP A 357 8.89 2.69 20.85
N ALA A 358 8.26 2.78 19.66
CA ALA A 358 8.68 2.00 18.50
C ALA A 358 10.16 2.22 18.17
N VAL A 359 10.55 3.48 18.04
CA VAL A 359 11.93 3.85 17.69
C VAL A 359 12.91 3.51 18.81
N ASP A 360 12.54 3.71 20.08
CA ASP A 360 13.34 3.33 21.24
C ASP A 360 13.58 1.80 21.31
N LYS A 361 12.67 1.01 20.74
CA LYS A 361 12.76 -0.45 20.64
C LYS A 361 13.44 -0.94 19.36
N GLY A 362 13.99 -0.04 18.55
CA GLY A 362 14.69 -0.37 17.32
C GLY A 362 13.77 -0.68 16.13
N LEU A 363 12.50 -0.35 16.23
CA LEU A 363 11.59 -0.35 15.09
C LEU A 363 11.76 0.94 14.30
N PHE A 364 11.40 0.90 13.03
CA PHE A 364 11.42 2.08 12.21
C PHE A 364 10.03 2.40 11.66
N ILE A 365 9.74 3.68 11.46
CA ILE A 365 8.44 4.17 11.05
C ILE A 365 8.51 4.79 9.67
N MET A 366 7.60 4.35 8.81
CA MET A 366 7.18 5.04 7.59
C MET A 366 5.79 5.61 7.84
N GLY A 367 5.69 6.91 7.98
CA GLY A 367 4.44 7.55 8.35
C GLY A 367 3.94 8.51 7.29
N PHE A 368 2.63 8.70 7.27
CA PHE A 368 1.96 9.59 6.34
C PHE A 368 0.93 10.45 7.06
N HIS A 369 0.91 11.78 6.77
CA HIS A 369 -0.33 12.52 6.94
C HIS A 369 -1.09 12.43 5.62
N ILE A 370 -2.30 11.89 5.68
CA ILE A 370 -3.09 11.56 4.51
C ILE A 370 -4.56 11.31 4.89
N SER A 371 -5.47 11.67 4.01
CA SER A 371 -6.86 11.25 4.11
C SER A 371 -7.35 10.60 2.81
N GLY A 372 -8.17 9.57 2.95
CA GLY A 372 -8.92 8.98 1.82
C GLY A 372 -10.28 9.64 1.58
N LYS A 373 -10.59 10.75 2.28
CA LYS A 373 -11.86 11.46 2.11
C LYS A 373 -11.87 12.34 0.85
N GLY A 374 -10.72 12.95 0.51
CA GLY A 374 -10.63 13.96 -0.54
C GLY A 374 -11.23 15.31 -0.12
N SER A 375 -10.52 16.40 -0.40
CA SER A 375 -10.98 17.76 -0.11
C SER A 375 -11.65 18.44 -1.31
N ALA A 376 -11.30 18.02 -2.52
CA ALA A 376 -11.79 18.61 -3.78
C ALA A 376 -12.92 17.79 -4.44
N VAL A 377 -13.06 16.49 -4.10
CA VAL A 377 -14.03 15.59 -4.73
C VAL A 377 -14.63 14.67 -3.68
N GLU A 378 -15.96 14.62 -3.61
CA GLU A 378 -16.64 13.64 -2.75
C GLU A 378 -16.39 12.20 -3.26
N PRO A 379 -15.89 11.30 -2.40
CA PRO A 379 -15.67 9.92 -2.78
C PRO A 379 -16.99 9.17 -2.95
N PRO A 380 -17.05 8.16 -3.83
CA PRO A 380 -18.23 7.32 -3.95
C PRO A 380 -18.51 6.56 -2.64
N THR A 381 -19.77 6.51 -2.25
CA THR A 381 -20.20 5.84 -1.01
C THR A 381 -20.50 4.34 -1.21
N ASN A 382 -20.63 3.88 -2.46
CA ASN A 382 -20.99 2.49 -2.78
C ASN A 382 -19.81 1.77 -3.45
N ILE A 383 -18.71 1.63 -2.72
CA ILE A 383 -17.54 0.81 -3.07
C ILE A 383 -17.00 0.13 -1.80
N ALA A 384 -16.19 -0.91 -1.96
CA ALA A 384 -15.71 -1.73 -0.85
C ALA A 384 -14.42 -1.22 -0.20
N VAL A 385 -13.94 -0.02 -0.53
CA VAL A 385 -12.81 0.61 0.17
C VAL A 385 -13.06 0.59 1.68
N LEU A 386 -12.05 0.18 2.44
CA LEU A 386 -12.10 0.15 3.90
C LEU A 386 -12.63 1.50 4.44
N PRO A 387 -13.75 1.51 5.19
CA PRO A 387 -14.35 2.76 5.67
C PRO A 387 -13.42 3.63 6.50
N ALA A 388 -12.48 3.02 7.24
CA ALA A 388 -11.51 3.73 8.06
C ALA A 388 -10.68 4.77 7.29
N TRP A 389 -10.46 4.60 5.99
CA TRP A 389 -9.78 5.58 5.14
C TRP A 389 -10.49 6.94 5.11
N ARG A 390 -11.83 6.96 5.28
CA ARG A 390 -12.64 8.20 5.18
C ARG A 390 -12.47 9.11 6.39
N ASP A 391 -12.06 8.53 7.52
CA ASP A 391 -11.82 9.26 8.78
C ASP A 391 -10.33 9.37 9.12
N ALA A 392 -9.46 8.67 8.41
CA ALA A 392 -8.02 8.71 8.64
C ALA A 392 -7.42 10.09 8.39
N LEU A 393 -6.54 10.52 9.28
CA LEU A 393 -5.59 11.63 9.09
C LEU A 393 -4.16 11.15 8.96
N SER A 394 -3.89 9.91 9.35
CA SER A 394 -2.56 9.32 9.23
C SER A 394 -2.64 7.84 8.87
N HIS A 395 -1.67 7.41 8.09
CA HIS A 395 -1.30 6.02 7.88
C HIS A 395 0.10 5.82 8.42
N VAL A 396 0.24 4.93 9.41
CA VAL A 396 1.52 4.63 10.06
C VAL A 396 1.89 3.19 9.75
N ILE A 397 3.05 3.00 9.15
CA ILE A 397 3.69 1.70 8.94
C ILE A 397 4.85 1.59 9.93
N VAL A 398 4.91 0.48 10.62
CA VAL A 398 6.00 0.14 11.54
C VAL A 398 6.69 -1.10 11.01
N ALA A 399 8.02 -1.08 10.96
CA ALA A 399 8.79 -2.18 10.42
C ALA A 399 9.97 -2.56 11.35
N THR A 400 10.35 -3.83 11.26
CA THR A 400 11.61 -4.35 11.80
C THR A 400 12.39 -5.01 10.69
N GLU A 401 13.70 -4.98 10.79
CA GLU A 401 14.61 -5.62 9.86
C GLU A 401 15.36 -6.76 10.53
N TRP A 402 15.96 -7.63 9.72
CA TRP A 402 16.88 -8.68 10.14
C TRP A 402 17.98 -8.87 9.11
N ASP A 403 19.10 -9.42 9.54
CA ASP A 403 20.17 -9.80 8.62
C ASP A 403 19.75 -10.98 7.73
N PHE A 404 20.19 -10.99 6.47
CA PHE A 404 19.93 -12.11 5.54
C PHE A 404 20.37 -13.47 6.07
N THR A 405 21.35 -13.50 6.95
CA THR A 405 21.87 -14.73 7.57
C THR A 405 21.12 -15.11 8.84
N SER A 406 20.15 -14.29 9.27
CA SER A 406 19.37 -14.56 10.48
C SER A 406 18.68 -15.93 10.46
N SER A 407 18.62 -16.54 11.62
CA SER A 407 17.90 -17.80 11.79
C SER A 407 16.38 -17.61 11.57
N TRP A 408 15.69 -18.71 11.25
CA TRP A 408 14.23 -18.69 11.18
C TRP A 408 13.58 -18.31 12.51
N GLU A 409 14.21 -18.68 13.63
CA GLU A 409 13.74 -18.25 14.95
C GLU A 409 13.84 -16.74 15.12
N THR A 410 14.92 -16.11 14.69
CA THR A 410 15.07 -14.64 14.69
C THR A 410 14.00 -13.98 13.83
N VAL A 411 13.80 -14.44 12.59
CA VAL A 411 12.78 -13.91 11.67
C VAL A 411 11.38 -14.04 12.28
N TYR A 412 11.09 -15.19 12.88
CA TYR A 412 9.82 -15.47 13.55
C TYR A 412 9.57 -14.51 14.71
N ASN A 413 10.54 -14.42 15.64
CA ASN A 413 10.41 -13.57 16.81
C ASN A 413 10.32 -12.08 16.45
N SER A 414 11.09 -11.62 15.46
CA SER A 414 11.00 -10.25 14.94
C SER A 414 9.62 -9.97 14.32
N SER A 415 9.06 -10.95 13.61
CA SER A 415 7.73 -10.79 13.02
C SER A 415 6.63 -10.72 14.08
N LEU A 416 6.67 -11.59 15.10
CA LEU A 416 5.74 -11.54 16.23
C LEU A 416 5.88 -10.24 17.02
N PHE A 417 7.11 -9.76 17.23
CA PHE A 417 7.37 -8.53 17.95
C PHE A 417 6.66 -7.32 17.32
N VAL A 418 6.69 -7.19 15.98
CA VAL A 418 5.95 -6.12 15.28
C VAL A 418 4.45 -6.31 15.44
N THR A 419 3.93 -7.53 15.25
CA THR A 419 2.50 -7.83 15.39
C THR A 419 1.98 -7.47 16.79
N ASP A 420 2.72 -7.85 17.83
CA ASP A 420 2.37 -7.57 19.24
C ASP A 420 2.52 -6.08 19.56
N TRP A 421 3.58 -5.44 19.08
CA TRP A 421 3.80 -4.02 19.30
C TRP A 421 2.66 -3.16 18.73
N MET A 422 2.07 -3.57 17.61
CA MET A 422 0.94 -2.85 16.98
C MET A 422 -0.29 -2.72 17.89
N ASP A 423 -0.39 -3.47 18.99
CA ASP A 423 -1.46 -3.31 19.99
C ASP A 423 -1.48 -1.89 20.56
N ALA A 424 -0.31 -1.24 20.67
CA ALA A 424 -0.24 0.16 21.11
C ALA A 424 -1.04 1.12 20.19
N LEU A 425 -1.03 0.89 18.88
CA LEU A 425 -1.82 1.68 17.93
C LEU A 425 -3.28 1.19 17.82
N ARG A 426 -3.53 -0.13 17.97
CA ARG A 426 -4.88 -0.69 17.97
C ARG A 426 -5.70 -0.15 19.15
N GLU A 427 -5.10 -0.03 20.34
CA GLU A 427 -5.76 0.50 21.54
C GLU A 427 -6.20 1.97 21.42
N ILE A 428 -5.47 2.81 20.71
CA ILE A 428 -5.85 4.22 20.49
C ILE A 428 -6.79 4.42 19.30
N SER A 429 -6.98 3.39 18.48
CA SER A 429 -7.82 3.43 17.27
C SER A 429 -8.61 2.13 17.06
N PRO A 430 -9.39 1.65 18.07
CA PRO A 430 -9.99 0.31 18.06
C PRO A 430 -10.96 0.08 16.90
N ASP A 431 -11.72 1.09 16.50
CA ASP A 431 -12.72 1.02 15.42
C ASP A 431 -12.14 1.35 14.03
N SER A 432 -10.83 1.57 13.93
CA SER A 432 -10.15 1.85 12.69
C SER A 432 -9.69 0.56 11.99
N GLY A 433 -8.71 0.65 11.10
CA GLY A 433 -8.19 -0.47 10.34
C GLY A 433 -6.75 -0.27 9.90
N ALA A 434 -6.34 -1.09 8.94
CA ALA A 434 -5.03 -1.05 8.31
C ALA A 434 -5.16 -1.15 6.79
N TYR A 435 -4.18 -0.66 6.06
CA TYR A 435 -4.16 -0.80 4.61
C TYR A 435 -3.70 -2.21 4.22
N MET A 436 -4.55 -2.97 3.54
CA MET A 436 -4.32 -4.39 3.25
C MET A 436 -3.06 -4.68 2.41
N ASN A 437 -2.61 -3.72 1.61
CA ASN A 437 -1.42 -3.90 0.76
C ASN A 437 -0.12 -3.60 1.51
N GLU A 438 -0.20 -2.93 2.67
CA GLU A 438 0.90 -2.55 3.54
C GLU A 438 0.63 -2.96 4.99
N GLY A 439 -0.21 -3.98 5.16
CA GLY A 439 -0.62 -4.52 6.45
C GLY A 439 0.19 -5.73 6.88
N ASP A 440 0.00 -6.13 8.12
CA ASP A 440 0.59 -7.32 8.69
C ASP A 440 -0.08 -8.60 8.16
N LEU A 441 0.72 -9.54 7.65
CA LEU A 441 0.24 -10.89 7.29
C LEU A 441 -0.34 -11.63 8.50
N LEU A 442 0.13 -11.29 9.71
CA LEU A 442 -0.30 -11.87 10.98
C LEU A 442 -1.33 -11.01 11.72
N GLU A 443 -1.95 -10.02 11.05
CA GLU A 443 -2.98 -9.17 11.67
C GLU A 443 -4.04 -10.03 12.36
N PRO A 444 -4.22 -9.91 13.70
CA PRO A 444 -5.06 -10.84 14.49
C PRO A 444 -6.51 -10.90 14.04
N ASN A 445 -7.04 -9.80 13.52
CA ASN A 445 -8.42 -9.70 13.02
C ASN A 445 -8.42 -9.03 11.64
N PHE A 446 -7.79 -9.70 10.66
CA PHE A 446 -7.61 -9.12 9.33
C PHE A 446 -8.92 -8.77 8.63
N GLN A 447 -10.02 -9.50 8.91
CA GLN A 447 -11.33 -9.21 8.32
C GLN A 447 -11.80 -7.82 8.72
N GLN A 448 -11.71 -7.49 10.01
CA GLN A 448 -12.07 -6.16 10.49
C GLN A 448 -11.01 -5.12 10.07
N ALA A 449 -9.73 -5.44 10.23
CA ALA A 449 -8.64 -4.50 10.01
C ALA A 449 -8.52 -4.05 8.54
N PHE A 450 -8.70 -4.97 7.58
CA PHE A 450 -8.49 -4.68 6.16
C PHE A 450 -9.77 -4.34 5.40
N TYR A 451 -10.93 -4.79 5.89
CA TYR A 451 -12.21 -4.67 5.18
C TYR A 451 -13.32 -4.00 6.00
N GLY A 452 -13.18 -3.97 7.34
CA GLY A 452 -14.16 -3.37 8.23
C GLY A 452 -15.57 -3.96 8.05
N ALA A 453 -16.57 -3.11 8.13
CA ALA A 453 -17.98 -3.50 7.97
C ALA A 453 -18.31 -4.06 6.58
N ASN A 454 -17.43 -3.97 5.61
CA ASN A 454 -17.64 -4.51 4.25
C ASN A 454 -17.41 -6.04 4.18
N TYR A 455 -16.69 -6.63 5.15
CA TYR A 455 -16.27 -8.04 5.06
C TYR A 455 -17.41 -9.04 4.87
N PRO A 456 -18.53 -8.97 5.59
CA PRO A 456 -19.63 -9.95 5.40
C PRO A 456 -20.16 -9.98 3.97
N ARG A 457 -20.36 -8.81 3.34
CA ARG A 457 -20.80 -8.73 1.94
C ARG A 457 -19.72 -9.18 0.97
N LEU A 458 -18.46 -8.86 1.24
CA LEU A 458 -17.32 -9.33 0.45
C LEU A 458 -17.25 -10.86 0.46
N TYR A 459 -17.42 -11.49 1.61
CA TYR A 459 -17.42 -12.94 1.75
C TYR A 459 -18.61 -13.58 1.02
N GLU A 460 -19.82 -13.02 1.15
CA GLU A 460 -20.99 -13.48 0.38
C GLU A 460 -20.74 -13.45 -1.14
N LEU A 461 -20.19 -12.36 -1.64
CA LEU A 461 -19.85 -12.22 -3.06
C LEU A 461 -18.70 -13.15 -3.49
N LYS A 462 -17.73 -13.40 -2.61
CA LYS A 462 -16.68 -14.41 -2.82
C LYS A 462 -17.30 -15.79 -3.04
N GLN A 463 -18.19 -16.22 -2.16
CA GLN A 463 -18.90 -17.51 -2.29
C GLN A 463 -19.77 -17.57 -3.56
N LYS A 464 -20.35 -16.45 -3.98
CA LYS A 464 -21.15 -16.37 -5.20
C LYS A 464 -20.34 -16.50 -6.49
N TYR A 465 -19.18 -15.81 -6.57
CA TYR A 465 -18.41 -15.69 -7.82
C TYR A 465 -17.22 -16.63 -7.90
N ASP A 466 -16.75 -17.15 -6.78
CA ASP A 466 -15.66 -18.12 -6.71
C ASP A 466 -15.91 -19.18 -5.61
N PRO A 467 -17.00 -19.96 -5.75
CA PRO A 467 -17.43 -20.94 -4.72
C PRO A 467 -16.41 -22.06 -4.50
N THR A 468 -15.45 -22.23 -5.39
CA THR A 468 -14.42 -23.28 -5.31
C THR A 468 -13.10 -22.77 -4.74
N GLY A 469 -13.00 -21.47 -4.41
CA GLY A 469 -11.76 -20.87 -3.90
C GLY A 469 -10.61 -20.93 -4.91
N LEU A 470 -10.92 -20.81 -6.22
CA LEU A 470 -9.91 -20.82 -7.27
C LEU A 470 -8.88 -19.68 -7.07
N PHE A 471 -9.36 -18.51 -6.64
CA PHE A 471 -8.52 -17.37 -6.29
C PHE A 471 -8.30 -17.36 -4.77
N PHE A 472 -7.08 -17.62 -4.37
CA PHE A 472 -6.65 -17.61 -2.98
C PHE A 472 -5.43 -16.71 -2.81
N ALA A 473 -5.41 -15.95 -1.73
CA ALA A 473 -4.22 -15.29 -1.20
C ALA A 473 -4.37 -15.20 0.32
N LEU A 474 -3.25 -15.19 1.04
CA LEU A 474 -3.24 -14.98 2.48
C LEU A 474 -3.88 -13.63 2.84
N THR A 475 -4.69 -13.58 3.89
CA THR A 475 -5.47 -12.42 4.33
C THR A 475 -6.45 -11.83 3.31
N ALA A 476 -6.64 -12.47 2.14
CA ALA A 476 -7.68 -12.09 1.20
C ALA A 476 -9.07 -12.57 1.68
N VAL A 477 -10.12 -12.03 1.07
CA VAL A 477 -11.51 -12.40 1.39
C VAL A 477 -11.73 -13.90 1.19
N GLY A 478 -12.19 -14.61 2.22
CA GLY A 478 -12.42 -16.06 2.22
C GLY A 478 -11.14 -16.90 2.41
N SER A 479 -10.00 -16.28 2.75
CA SER A 479 -8.77 -17.02 3.00
C SER A 479 -8.80 -17.87 4.27
N GLU A 480 -9.69 -17.56 5.21
CA GLU A 480 -9.93 -18.34 6.42
C GLU A 480 -10.44 -19.76 6.16
N ASP A 481 -11.02 -20.00 4.98
CA ASP A 481 -11.50 -21.33 4.57
C ASP A 481 -10.38 -22.26 4.12
N TRP A 482 -9.14 -21.73 4.00
CA TRP A 482 -8.00 -22.41 3.42
C TRP A 482 -6.77 -22.33 4.33
N GLU A 483 -5.84 -23.23 4.12
CA GLU A 483 -4.51 -23.22 4.75
C GLU A 483 -3.41 -23.60 3.78
N VAL A 484 -2.23 -23.04 3.96
CA VAL A 484 -1.00 -23.46 3.28
C VAL A 484 -0.23 -24.39 4.21
N GLN A 485 -0.17 -25.67 3.89
CA GLN A 485 0.54 -26.67 4.68
C GLN A 485 2.03 -26.63 4.36
N VAL A 486 2.79 -25.92 5.18
CA VAL A 486 4.25 -25.81 5.06
C VAL A 486 4.97 -26.88 5.88
N THR A 487 6.13 -27.30 5.40
CA THR A 487 6.99 -28.29 6.07
C THR A 487 8.32 -27.70 6.54
N ASP A 488 8.56 -26.42 6.25
CA ASP A 488 9.75 -25.70 6.69
C ASP A 488 9.58 -25.13 8.12
N PRO A 489 10.65 -24.56 8.71
CA PRO A 489 10.63 -24.06 10.09
C PRO A 489 9.69 -22.89 10.35
N LEU A 490 9.22 -22.18 9.31
CA LEU A 490 8.22 -21.12 9.50
C LEU A 490 6.87 -21.75 9.83
N PRO A 491 6.26 -21.35 10.95
CA PRO A 491 4.98 -21.91 11.34
C PRO A 491 3.87 -21.45 10.40
N TYR A 492 2.91 -22.33 10.19
CA TYR A 492 1.68 -22.08 9.46
C TYR A 492 1.91 -21.62 8.01
N SER A 493 0.97 -20.92 7.44
CA SER A 493 0.94 -20.46 6.07
C SER A 493 1.64 -19.11 5.83
N TRP A 494 2.66 -18.77 6.60
CA TRP A 494 3.35 -17.49 6.48
C TRP A 494 4.05 -17.29 5.15
N ASN A 495 4.57 -18.35 4.59
CA ASN A 495 5.11 -18.34 3.26
C ASN A 495 4.24 -19.21 2.33
N ASN A 496 4.42 -19.01 1.05
CA ASN A 496 3.67 -19.76 0.05
C ASN A 496 4.35 -21.08 -0.36
N ASN A 497 5.37 -21.55 0.40
CA ASN A 497 6.14 -22.76 0.15
C ASN A 497 5.44 -24.03 0.66
N GLY A 498 4.13 -24.15 0.47
CA GLY A 498 3.35 -25.29 0.92
C GLY A 498 2.20 -25.63 0.00
N ARG A 499 1.55 -26.76 0.31
CA ARG A 499 0.34 -27.18 -0.39
C ARG A 499 -0.87 -26.40 0.13
N LEU A 500 -1.65 -25.83 -0.78
CA LEU A 500 -2.93 -25.20 -0.42
C LEU A 500 -3.99 -26.30 -0.20
N CYS A 501 -4.63 -26.28 0.97
CA CYS A 501 -5.68 -27.22 1.35
C CYS A 501 -6.86 -26.47 1.96
N PRO A 502 -8.12 -26.95 1.75
CA PRO A 502 -9.24 -26.48 2.56
C PRO A 502 -8.99 -26.78 4.04
N ARG A 503 -9.36 -25.87 4.92
CA ARG A 503 -9.36 -26.17 6.35
C ARG A 503 -10.43 -27.22 6.66
N SER A 504 -10.08 -28.22 7.44
CA SER A 504 -11.05 -29.14 8.01
C SER A 504 -11.91 -28.37 9.03
N SER A 505 -13.20 -28.38 8.81
CA SER A 505 -14.22 -27.82 9.71
C SER A 505 -14.18 -28.46 11.10
#